data_7968523eefa604e312bfc6d26e1b5f26
#
_entry.id   7968523eefa604e312bfc6d26e1b5f26
#
_cell.length_a   1.000
_cell.length_b   1.000
_cell.length_c   1.000
_cell.angle_alpha   90.00
_cell.angle_beta   90.00
_cell.angle_gamma   90.00
#
_symmetry.space_group_name_H-M   'P 1'
#
loop_
_entity.id
_entity.type
_entity.pdbx_description
1 polymer ?
#
loop_
_entity_poly.entity_id
_entity_poly.type
_entity_poly.pdbx_seq_one_letter_code
_entity_poly.pdbx_strand_id
1 'polypeptide(L)'
;MALDRLLDDPQWQVVGLLTTITAQFDRVAMHGIRRDVLRAQAEALGLPLIESELEYPASNEVYERAFAASLHAARATNPDLNHVAFGDLFLADLRTWRETLLKRLDWHAVFPLWHEPTASLARRFHAAGHRAVLTCVDTTQLAADFSGRDFDPALLDELPVGADPCGEHGEFHTLSYAGPRFRQPLHLQRGENVLRDGRFQYSDFLLDPGPW
;
A
#
# COMPACT_ATOMS: atom_id res chain seq x y z
N MET A 1 -2.76 -2.42 9.31
CA MET A 1 -1.99 -3.34 10.20
C MET A 1 -0.62 -2.77 10.60
N ALA A 2 0.34 -2.50 9.68
CA ALA A 2 1.63 -1.90 10.08
C ALA A 2 1.45 -0.54 10.78
N LEU A 3 0.62 0.33 10.22
CA LEU A 3 0.26 1.61 10.84
C LEU A 3 -0.35 1.43 12.24
N ASP A 4 -1.23 0.44 12.43
CA ASP A 4 -1.84 0.20 13.75
C ASP A 4 -0.77 -0.16 14.78
N ARG A 5 0.17 -1.06 14.42
CA ARG A 5 1.28 -1.45 15.30
C ARG A 5 2.12 -0.25 15.73
N LEU A 6 2.39 0.65 14.79
CA LEU A 6 3.17 1.85 15.09
C LEU A 6 2.40 2.86 15.96
N LEU A 7 1.10 3.03 15.70
CA LEU A 7 0.25 3.94 16.48
C LEU A 7 -0.08 3.41 17.88
N ASP A 8 -0.06 2.08 18.08
CA ASP A 8 -0.29 1.44 19.38
C ASP A 8 0.97 1.36 20.25
N ASP A 9 2.16 1.51 19.65
CA ASP A 9 3.44 1.46 20.33
C ASP A 9 3.91 2.89 20.70
N PRO A 10 3.98 3.24 21.99
CA PRO A 10 4.34 4.59 22.45
C PRO A 10 5.79 4.99 22.09
N GLN A 11 6.62 4.07 21.61
CA GLN A 11 7.96 4.40 21.14
C GLN A 11 7.95 5.12 19.80
N TRP A 12 6.82 5.07 19.05
CA TRP A 12 6.72 5.62 17.71
C TRP A 12 5.77 6.81 17.65
N GLN A 13 6.21 7.83 16.95
CA GLN A 13 5.37 8.93 16.50
C GLN A 13 5.29 8.90 14.97
N VAL A 14 4.16 8.48 14.45
CA VAL A 14 3.93 8.50 13.00
C VAL A 14 3.59 9.93 12.59
N VAL A 15 4.41 10.51 11.70
CA VAL A 15 4.28 11.91 11.26
C VAL A 15 3.69 12.04 9.87
N GLY A 16 3.62 10.96 9.10
CA GLY A 16 3.06 10.99 7.76
C GLY A 16 3.13 9.66 7.03
N LEU A 17 2.56 9.66 5.84
CA LEU A 17 2.55 8.56 4.88
C LEU A 17 3.38 8.95 3.66
N LEU A 18 4.14 8.00 3.10
CA LEU A 18 4.88 8.19 1.86
C LEU A 18 4.39 7.17 0.84
N THR A 19 4.07 7.63 -0.37
CA THR A 19 3.58 6.77 -1.45
C THR A 19 4.20 7.19 -2.78
N THR A 20 4.54 6.21 -3.62
CA THR A 20 5.02 6.46 -4.98
C THR A 20 3.86 6.60 -5.95
N ILE A 21 3.89 7.66 -6.76
CA ILE A 21 2.90 7.96 -7.80
C ILE A 21 3.56 7.85 -9.17
N THR A 22 2.95 7.11 -10.08
CA THR A 22 3.31 7.15 -11.49
C THR A 22 2.67 8.39 -12.10
N ALA A 23 3.46 9.44 -12.27
CA ALA A 23 2.98 10.77 -12.66
C ALA A 23 2.21 10.75 -13.98
N GLN A 24 2.66 9.99 -14.97
CA GLN A 24 2.03 9.85 -16.29
C GLN A 24 0.59 9.32 -16.22
N PHE A 25 0.26 8.50 -15.22
CA PHE A 25 -1.06 7.89 -15.06
C PHE A 25 -1.88 8.51 -13.92
N ASP A 26 -1.28 9.40 -13.14
CA ASP A 26 -1.84 9.98 -11.92
C ASP A 26 -2.38 8.92 -10.95
N ARG A 27 -1.59 7.85 -10.75
CA ARG A 27 -1.95 6.68 -9.95
C ARG A 27 -0.80 6.20 -9.07
N VAL A 28 -1.17 5.56 -7.96
CA VAL A 28 -0.22 4.84 -7.11
C VAL A 28 0.47 3.75 -7.93
N ALA A 29 1.81 3.74 -7.88
CA ALA A 29 2.61 2.76 -8.59
C ALA A 29 2.22 1.34 -8.19
N MET A 30 2.16 0.42 -9.15
CA MET A 30 1.76 -0.99 -9.02
C MET A 30 0.29 -1.21 -8.60
N HIS A 31 -0.25 -0.46 -7.65
CA HIS A 31 -1.61 -0.62 -7.14
C HIS A 31 -2.69 -0.08 -8.09
N GLY A 32 -2.34 0.87 -8.96
CA GLY A 32 -3.29 1.49 -9.88
C GLY A 32 -4.35 2.39 -9.23
N ILE A 33 -4.25 2.64 -7.94
CA ILE A 33 -5.17 3.50 -7.17
C ILE A 33 -5.06 4.94 -7.67
N ARG A 34 -6.19 5.60 -7.89
CA ARG A 34 -6.25 7.01 -8.27
C ARG A 34 -5.62 7.89 -7.19
N ARG A 35 -4.94 8.95 -7.61
CA ARG A 35 -4.27 9.89 -6.69
C ARG A 35 -5.24 10.62 -5.77
N ASP A 36 -6.43 10.96 -6.25
CA ASP A 36 -7.49 11.56 -5.43
C ASP A 36 -8.00 10.59 -4.34
N VAL A 37 -8.18 9.31 -4.67
CA VAL A 37 -8.54 8.25 -3.71
C VAL A 37 -7.44 8.07 -2.66
N LEU A 38 -6.17 8.07 -3.05
CA LEU A 38 -5.04 8.02 -2.12
C LEU A 38 -5.05 9.21 -1.15
N ARG A 39 -5.29 10.43 -1.67
CA ARG A 39 -5.38 11.65 -0.85
C ARG A 39 -6.52 11.58 0.15
N ALA A 40 -7.70 11.12 -0.29
CA ALA A 40 -8.84 10.89 0.59
C ALA A 40 -8.54 9.83 1.66
N GLN A 41 -7.78 8.78 1.32
CA GLN A 41 -7.33 7.77 2.29
C GLN A 41 -6.44 8.40 3.37
N ALA A 42 -5.45 9.21 2.99
CA ALA A 42 -4.57 9.88 3.94
C ALA A 42 -5.33 10.89 4.82
N GLU A 43 -6.29 11.63 4.25
CA GLU A 43 -7.17 12.54 4.98
C GLU A 43 -8.04 11.79 6.00
N ALA A 44 -8.66 10.67 5.59
CA ALA A 44 -9.44 9.83 6.47
C ALA A 44 -8.62 9.24 7.63
N LEU A 45 -7.32 8.96 7.41
CA LEU A 45 -6.38 8.55 8.44
C LEU A 45 -5.88 9.73 9.29
N GLY A 46 -6.07 10.97 8.85
CA GLY A 46 -5.61 12.18 9.53
C GLY A 46 -4.09 12.33 9.53
N LEU A 47 -3.40 11.78 8.54
CA LEU A 47 -1.96 11.83 8.41
C LEU A 47 -1.54 12.62 7.15
N PRO A 48 -0.49 13.45 7.24
CA PRO A 48 0.11 14.07 6.06
C PRO A 48 0.55 13.03 5.04
N LEU A 49 0.37 13.34 3.75
CA LEU A 49 0.80 12.49 2.64
C LEU A 49 1.99 13.12 1.92
N ILE A 50 3.03 12.34 1.72
CA ILE A 50 4.18 12.67 0.89
C ILE A 50 4.08 11.83 -0.38
N GLU A 51 3.91 12.49 -1.51
CA GLU A 51 3.80 11.86 -2.82
C GLU A 51 5.17 11.90 -3.51
N SER A 52 5.76 10.72 -3.74
CA SER A 52 7.01 10.57 -4.48
C SER A 52 6.69 10.27 -5.95
N GLU A 53 6.83 11.25 -6.82
CA GLU A 53 6.48 11.10 -8.24
C GLU A 53 7.57 10.34 -9.01
N LEU A 54 7.13 9.37 -9.81
CA LEU A 54 7.98 8.56 -10.67
C LEU A 54 7.55 8.71 -12.13
N GLU A 55 8.52 8.82 -13.03
CA GLU A 55 8.28 8.65 -14.47
C GLU A 55 8.10 7.15 -14.78
N TYR A 56 7.36 6.82 -15.82
CA TYR A 56 7.16 5.44 -16.27
C TYR A 56 7.84 5.21 -17.64
N PRO A 57 8.58 4.12 -17.79
CA PRO A 57 9.04 3.17 -16.77
C PRO A 57 10.14 3.76 -15.88
N ALA A 58 10.10 3.48 -14.58
CA ALA A 58 11.13 3.90 -13.65
C ALA A 58 12.21 2.83 -13.50
N SER A 59 13.49 3.20 -13.66
CA SER A 59 14.59 2.35 -13.22
C SER A 59 14.74 2.41 -11.69
N ASN A 60 15.49 1.46 -11.12
CA ASN A 60 15.79 1.49 -9.69
C ASN A 60 16.50 2.80 -9.27
N GLU A 61 17.37 3.35 -10.11
CA GLU A 61 18.07 4.62 -9.83
C GLU A 61 17.11 5.81 -9.81
N VAL A 62 16.11 5.84 -10.71
CA VAL A 62 15.05 6.86 -10.72
C VAL A 62 14.21 6.75 -9.45
N TYR A 63 13.82 5.53 -9.09
CA TYR A 63 13.09 5.26 -7.85
C TYR A 63 13.88 5.75 -6.62
N GLU A 64 15.17 5.32 -6.49
CA GLU A 64 16.01 5.67 -5.34
C GLU A 64 16.19 7.19 -5.21
N ARG A 65 16.37 7.91 -6.31
CA ARG A 65 16.47 9.38 -6.29
C ARG A 65 15.20 10.06 -5.86
N ALA A 66 14.05 9.65 -6.40
CA ALA A 66 12.75 10.23 -6.04
C ALA A 66 12.41 9.95 -4.56
N PHE A 67 12.68 8.73 -4.11
CA PHE A 67 12.50 8.32 -2.72
C PHE A 67 13.40 9.13 -1.77
N ALA A 68 14.68 9.29 -2.10
CA ALA A 68 15.63 10.10 -1.32
C ALA A 68 15.21 11.57 -1.26
N ALA A 69 14.74 12.15 -2.36
CA ALA A 69 14.23 13.53 -2.39
C ALA A 69 13.00 13.69 -1.48
N SER A 70 12.10 12.72 -1.48
CA SER A 70 10.90 12.72 -0.62
C SER A 70 11.27 12.62 0.86
N LEU A 71 12.25 11.78 1.22
CA LEU A 71 12.76 11.68 2.59
C LEU A 71 13.47 12.98 3.04
N HIS A 72 14.23 13.60 2.14
CA HIS A 72 14.86 14.88 2.43
C HIS A 72 13.82 15.98 2.70
N ALA A 73 12.78 16.07 1.89
CA ALA A 73 11.67 17.01 2.09
C ALA A 73 10.93 16.74 3.41
N ALA A 74 10.70 15.47 3.77
CA ALA A 74 10.09 15.09 5.04
C ALA A 74 10.94 15.55 6.24
N ARG A 75 12.25 15.33 6.18
CA ARG A 75 13.17 15.74 7.25
C ARG A 75 13.29 17.27 7.35
N ALA A 76 13.13 18.01 6.27
CA ALA A 76 13.14 19.48 6.31
C ALA A 76 12.01 20.06 7.15
N THR A 77 10.86 19.38 7.21
CA THR A 77 9.70 19.78 8.05
C THR A 77 9.72 19.13 9.44
N ASN A 78 10.40 18.00 9.58
CA ASN A 78 10.51 17.23 10.82
C ASN A 78 11.97 16.81 11.02
N PRO A 79 12.86 17.66 11.57
CA PRO A 79 14.31 17.42 11.61
C PRO A 79 14.74 16.14 12.34
N ASP A 80 13.97 15.70 13.31
CA ASP A 80 14.24 14.49 14.12
C ASP A 80 13.77 13.20 13.40
N LEU A 81 13.14 13.33 12.24
CA LEU A 81 12.63 12.19 11.49
C LEU A 81 13.78 11.39 10.86
N ASN A 82 13.90 10.12 11.24
CA ASN A 82 15.00 9.25 10.83
C ASN A 82 14.58 7.79 10.58
N HIS A 83 13.28 7.48 10.64
CA HIS A 83 12.78 6.13 10.41
C HIS A 83 11.74 6.10 9.28
N VAL A 84 11.78 5.00 8.50
CA VAL A 84 10.74 4.65 7.51
C VAL A 84 10.23 3.26 7.83
N ALA A 85 8.91 3.13 7.97
CA ALA A 85 8.27 1.84 8.20
C ALA A 85 7.71 1.25 6.91
N PHE A 86 7.86 -0.06 6.76
CA PHE A 86 7.37 -0.86 5.64
C PHE A 86 6.48 -1.99 6.14
N GLY A 87 5.49 -2.36 5.35
CA GLY A 87 4.57 -3.44 5.65
C GLY A 87 5.05 -4.84 5.25
N ASP A 88 6.30 -4.98 4.77
CA ASP A 88 6.85 -6.25 4.28
C ASP A 88 6.84 -7.33 5.37
N LEU A 89 6.52 -8.57 4.99
CA LEU A 89 6.32 -9.68 5.95
C LEU A 89 7.48 -10.66 5.99
N PHE A 90 8.02 -11.08 4.82
CA PHE A 90 9.08 -12.10 4.79
C PHE A 90 10.00 -12.06 3.56
N LEU A 91 9.87 -11.10 2.67
CA LEU A 91 10.75 -10.95 1.49
C LEU A 91 12.13 -10.44 1.92
N ALA A 92 13.03 -11.35 2.31
CA ALA A 92 14.33 -11.02 2.89
C ALA A 92 15.23 -10.16 1.96
N ASP A 93 15.22 -10.44 0.64
CA ASP A 93 16.01 -9.69 -0.34
C ASP A 93 15.49 -8.25 -0.46
N LEU A 94 14.17 -8.05 -0.49
CA LEU A 94 13.55 -6.73 -0.51
C LEU A 94 13.88 -5.94 0.77
N ARG A 95 13.79 -6.59 1.92
CA ARG A 95 14.16 -5.99 3.21
C ARG A 95 15.62 -5.55 3.20
N THR A 96 16.54 -6.42 2.78
CA THR A 96 17.97 -6.12 2.70
C THR A 96 18.23 -4.92 1.78
N TRP A 97 17.54 -4.86 0.65
CA TRP A 97 17.63 -3.74 -0.28
C TRP A 97 17.15 -2.44 0.37
N ARG A 98 15.98 -2.44 1.05
CA ARG A 98 15.44 -1.27 1.76
C ARG A 98 16.38 -0.79 2.86
N GLU A 99 16.89 -1.70 3.70
CA GLU A 99 17.84 -1.39 4.77
C GLU A 99 19.13 -0.77 4.20
N THR A 100 19.65 -1.32 3.10
CA THR A 100 20.84 -0.80 2.43
C THR A 100 20.61 0.59 1.85
N LEU A 101 19.49 0.82 1.18
CA LEU A 101 19.12 2.12 0.63
C LEU A 101 19.00 3.17 1.74
N LEU A 102 18.24 2.88 2.78
CA LEU A 102 18.01 3.80 3.88
C LEU A 102 19.31 4.11 4.65
N LYS A 103 20.15 3.12 4.87
CA LYS A 103 21.48 3.33 5.51
C LYS A 103 22.35 4.32 4.73
N ARG A 104 22.32 4.29 3.39
CA ARG A 104 23.04 5.28 2.55
C ARG A 104 22.50 6.70 2.71
N LEU A 105 21.23 6.84 3.10
CA LEU A 105 20.55 8.11 3.28
C LEU A 105 20.53 8.59 4.74
N ASP A 106 21.20 7.87 5.64
CA ASP A 106 21.18 8.12 7.09
C ASP A 106 19.75 8.02 7.67
N TRP A 107 19.05 6.95 7.29
CA TRP A 107 17.72 6.58 7.76
C TRP A 107 17.70 5.12 8.22
N HIS A 108 16.71 4.78 9.06
CA HIS A 108 16.49 3.43 9.58
C HIS A 108 15.19 2.84 9.04
N ALA A 109 15.23 1.55 8.67
CA ALA A 109 14.04 0.80 8.28
C ALA A 109 13.38 0.16 9.49
N VAL A 110 12.05 0.19 9.53
CA VAL A 110 11.23 -0.48 10.54
C VAL A 110 10.24 -1.42 9.83
N PHE A 111 10.12 -2.65 10.30
CA PHE A 111 9.24 -3.67 9.73
C PHE A 111 8.30 -4.22 10.79
N PRO A 112 7.20 -3.51 11.09
CA PRO A 112 6.33 -3.84 12.24
C PRO A 112 5.63 -5.19 12.13
N LEU A 113 5.53 -5.75 10.92
CA LEU A 113 4.84 -7.01 10.64
C LEU A 113 5.80 -8.15 10.26
N TRP A 114 7.11 -7.94 10.41
CA TRP A 114 8.10 -8.92 9.96
C TRP A 114 7.92 -10.28 10.63
N HIS A 115 7.90 -11.33 9.81
CA HIS A 115 7.64 -12.73 10.18
C HIS A 115 6.24 -13.02 10.74
N GLU A 116 5.26 -12.12 10.57
CA GLU A 116 3.87 -12.44 10.89
C GLU A 116 3.35 -13.49 9.90
N PRO A 117 2.70 -14.57 10.37
CA PRO A 117 2.12 -15.57 9.49
C PRO A 117 0.99 -14.97 8.63
N THR A 118 1.13 -14.96 7.32
CA THR A 118 0.25 -14.26 6.38
C THR A 118 -1.21 -14.71 6.47
N ALA A 119 -1.46 -16.02 6.57
CA ALA A 119 -2.82 -16.55 6.70
C ALA A 119 -3.56 -16.02 7.95
N SER A 120 -2.88 -15.94 9.09
CA SER A 120 -3.47 -15.40 10.31
C SER A 120 -3.56 -13.88 10.28
N LEU A 121 -2.59 -13.20 9.65
CA LEU A 121 -2.59 -11.74 9.49
C LEU A 121 -3.75 -11.27 8.62
N ALA A 122 -3.98 -11.92 7.47
CA ALA A 122 -5.08 -11.61 6.57
C ALA A 122 -6.46 -11.76 7.27
N ARG A 123 -6.66 -12.82 8.05
CA ARG A 123 -7.90 -13.01 8.82
C ARG A 123 -8.06 -11.98 9.93
N ARG A 124 -6.97 -11.65 10.64
CA ARG A 124 -6.97 -10.60 11.68
C ARG A 124 -7.25 -9.21 11.10
N PHE A 125 -6.79 -8.93 9.88
CA PHE A 125 -7.11 -7.68 9.19
C PHE A 125 -8.62 -7.44 9.14
N HIS A 126 -9.36 -8.42 8.63
CA HIS A 126 -10.82 -8.34 8.55
C HIS A 126 -11.48 -8.31 9.94
N ALA A 127 -11.03 -9.19 10.87
CA ALA A 127 -11.59 -9.29 12.23
C ALA A 127 -11.37 -8.01 13.05
N ALA A 128 -10.26 -7.28 12.80
CA ALA A 128 -9.98 -5.99 13.42
C ALA A 128 -10.81 -4.82 12.83
N GLY A 129 -11.70 -5.09 11.87
CA GLY A 129 -12.57 -4.09 11.28
C GLY A 129 -11.99 -3.36 10.05
N HIS A 130 -10.81 -3.75 9.57
CA HIS A 130 -10.30 -3.22 8.31
C HIS A 130 -11.11 -3.73 7.13
N ARG A 131 -11.21 -2.91 6.09
CA ARG A 131 -11.84 -3.26 4.82
C ARG A 131 -10.94 -2.82 3.67
N ALA A 132 -10.80 -3.68 2.68
CA ALA A 132 -10.02 -3.41 1.48
C ALA A 132 -10.66 -4.09 0.27
N VAL A 133 -10.31 -3.61 -0.92
CA VAL A 133 -10.67 -4.22 -2.20
C VAL A 133 -9.40 -4.55 -2.97
N LEU A 134 -9.43 -5.58 -3.81
CA LEU A 134 -8.35 -5.88 -4.73
C LEU A 134 -8.40 -4.92 -5.92
N THR A 135 -7.33 -4.14 -6.11
CA THR A 135 -7.25 -3.16 -7.20
C THR A 135 -6.45 -3.66 -8.40
N CYS A 136 -5.57 -4.63 -8.17
CA CYS A 136 -4.75 -5.24 -9.21
C CYS A 136 -4.54 -6.72 -8.92
N VAL A 137 -4.57 -7.54 -9.96
CA VAL A 137 -4.30 -8.99 -9.90
C VAL A 137 -3.32 -9.35 -10.99
N ASP A 138 -2.27 -10.12 -10.65
CA ASP A 138 -1.39 -10.76 -11.59
C ASP A 138 -2.06 -12.02 -12.15
N THR A 139 -2.54 -11.97 -13.39
CA THR A 139 -3.30 -13.07 -14.00
C THR A 139 -2.46 -14.32 -14.30
N THR A 140 -1.15 -14.26 -14.11
CA THR A 140 -0.29 -15.46 -14.16
C THR A 140 -0.31 -16.26 -12.87
N GLN A 141 -0.81 -15.67 -11.77
CA GLN A 141 -0.84 -16.28 -10.44
C GLN A 141 -2.26 -16.45 -9.89
N LEU A 142 -3.18 -15.56 -10.26
CA LEU A 142 -4.55 -15.54 -9.75
C LEU A 142 -5.53 -15.20 -10.89
N ALA A 143 -6.73 -15.77 -10.86
CA ALA A 143 -7.74 -15.49 -11.90
C ALA A 143 -8.15 -14.01 -11.91
N ALA A 144 -8.38 -13.45 -13.10
CA ALA A 144 -8.66 -12.03 -13.31
C ALA A 144 -9.92 -11.53 -12.57
N ASP A 145 -10.89 -12.41 -12.31
CA ASP A 145 -12.15 -12.11 -11.62
C ASP A 145 -11.98 -11.86 -10.11
N PHE A 146 -10.82 -12.16 -9.54
CA PHE A 146 -10.47 -11.70 -8.19
C PHE A 146 -10.30 -10.17 -8.13
N SER A 147 -9.96 -9.52 -9.24
CA SER A 147 -9.81 -8.06 -9.27
C SER A 147 -11.15 -7.37 -9.02
N GLY A 148 -11.16 -6.41 -8.10
CA GLY A 148 -12.34 -5.66 -7.68
C GLY A 148 -13.19 -6.35 -6.61
N ARG A 149 -12.78 -7.51 -6.11
CA ARG A 149 -13.44 -8.18 -4.98
C ARG A 149 -13.02 -7.54 -3.65
N ASP A 150 -13.91 -7.62 -2.68
CA ASP A 150 -13.56 -7.30 -1.29
C ASP A 150 -12.55 -8.30 -0.75
N PHE A 151 -11.58 -7.78 0.01
CA PHE A 151 -10.62 -8.59 0.75
C PHE A 151 -11.27 -9.04 2.07
N ASP A 152 -11.99 -10.14 2.01
CA ASP A 152 -12.82 -10.68 3.08
C ASP A 152 -12.54 -12.18 3.32
N PRO A 153 -13.15 -12.80 4.36
CA PRO A 153 -12.96 -14.22 4.62
C PRO A 153 -13.38 -15.13 3.47
N ALA A 154 -14.40 -14.77 2.68
CA ALA A 154 -14.85 -15.57 1.54
C ALA A 154 -13.77 -15.58 0.44
N LEU A 155 -13.20 -14.42 0.11
CA LEU A 155 -12.08 -14.33 -0.81
C LEU A 155 -10.89 -15.17 -0.32
N LEU A 156 -10.54 -15.08 0.97
CA LEU A 156 -9.41 -15.82 1.53
C LEU A 156 -9.60 -17.35 1.45
N ASP A 157 -10.84 -17.82 1.58
CA ASP A 157 -11.17 -19.25 1.48
C ASP A 157 -11.15 -19.76 0.03
N GLU A 158 -11.31 -18.86 -0.96
CA GLU A 158 -11.28 -19.16 -2.38
C GLU A 158 -9.89 -19.02 -3.02
N LEU A 159 -8.91 -18.44 -2.31
CA LEU A 159 -7.57 -18.29 -2.84
C LEU A 159 -6.97 -19.65 -3.20
N PRO A 160 -6.30 -19.79 -4.36
CA PRO A 160 -5.56 -21.01 -4.71
C PRO A 160 -4.48 -21.31 -3.66
N VAL A 161 -4.20 -22.60 -3.46
CA VAL A 161 -3.21 -23.10 -2.48
C VAL A 161 -1.82 -22.44 -2.62
N GLY A 162 -1.45 -21.99 -3.82
CA GLY A 162 -0.16 -21.35 -4.08
C GLY A 162 -0.14 -19.83 -3.88
N ALA A 163 -1.30 -19.17 -3.68
CA ALA A 163 -1.35 -17.73 -3.50
C ALA A 163 -1.15 -17.36 -2.04
N ASP A 164 -0.29 -16.37 -1.79
CA ASP A 164 -0.11 -15.83 -0.44
C ASP A 164 -1.34 -15.01 -0.03
N PRO A 165 -1.94 -15.27 1.16
CA PRO A 165 -3.13 -14.56 1.62
C PRO A 165 -2.96 -13.04 1.81
N CYS A 166 -1.71 -12.53 1.86
CA CYS A 166 -1.41 -11.11 1.92
C CYS A 166 -0.91 -10.54 0.59
N GLY A 167 -0.78 -11.36 -0.47
CA GLY A 167 -0.28 -10.94 -1.78
C GLY A 167 1.22 -10.62 -1.80
N GLU A 168 2.01 -11.22 -0.88
CA GLU A 168 3.44 -10.90 -0.73
C GLU A 168 4.29 -11.23 -1.96
N HIS A 169 3.88 -12.18 -2.78
CA HIS A 169 4.58 -12.52 -4.01
C HIS A 169 4.06 -11.72 -5.24
N GLY A 170 3.26 -10.68 -4.99
CA GLY A 170 2.71 -9.82 -6.04
C GLY A 170 1.50 -10.41 -6.76
N GLU A 171 0.81 -11.38 -6.14
CA GLU A 171 -0.39 -12.00 -6.70
C GLU A 171 -1.51 -10.97 -6.89
N PHE A 172 -1.61 -10.04 -5.94
CA PHE A 172 -2.59 -8.95 -5.99
C PHE A 172 -2.14 -7.74 -5.16
N HIS A 173 -2.76 -6.60 -5.42
CA HIS A 173 -2.64 -5.38 -4.63
C HIS A 173 -4.01 -4.89 -4.18
N THR A 174 -4.06 -4.21 -3.04
CA THR A 174 -5.31 -3.79 -2.39
C THR A 174 -5.35 -2.29 -2.15
N LEU A 175 -6.57 -1.76 -2.05
CA LEU A 175 -6.91 -0.45 -1.53
C LEU A 175 -7.70 -0.63 -0.22
N SER A 176 -7.14 -0.22 0.92
CA SER A 176 -7.89 -0.13 2.17
C SER A 176 -8.78 1.09 2.15
N TYR A 177 -10.10 0.89 2.36
CA TYR A 177 -11.09 1.96 2.33
C TYR A 177 -11.78 2.22 3.67
N ALA A 178 -11.59 1.34 4.66
CA ALA A 178 -12.09 1.52 6.02
C ALA A 178 -11.23 0.75 7.04
N GLY A 179 -11.31 1.15 8.30
CA GLY A 179 -10.62 0.47 9.39
C GLY A 179 -10.64 1.29 10.68
N PRO A 180 -10.11 0.75 11.78
CA PRO A 180 -10.16 1.38 13.10
C PRO A 180 -9.49 2.77 13.18
N ARG A 181 -8.55 3.05 12.26
CA ARG A 181 -7.82 4.33 12.22
C ARG A 181 -8.43 5.35 11.26
N PHE A 182 -9.39 4.93 10.45
CA PHE A 182 -10.12 5.84 9.58
C PHE A 182 -11.13 6.64 10.39
N ARG A 183 -11.13 7.97 10.23
CA ARG A 183 -12.16 8.85 10.81
C ARG A 183 -13.54 8.55 10.24
N GLN A 184 -13.57 8.17 8.97
CA GLN A 184 -14.75 7.70 8.24
C GLN A 184 -14.33 6.78 7.10
N PRO A 185 -15.12 5.79 6.72
CA PRO A 185 -14.88 4.98 5.52
C PRO A 185 -14.84 5.83 4.26
N LEU A 186 -14.06 5.42 3.28
CA LEU A 186 -14.17 5.97 1.92
C LEU A 186 -15.36 5.31 1.24
N HIS A 187 -16.24 6.13 0.66
CA HIS A 187 -17.28 5.65 -0.23
C HIS A 187 -16.69 5.52 -1.63
N LEU A 188 -16.62 4.29 -2.13
CA LEU A 188 -16.00 3.97 -3.41
C LEU A 188 -17.05 3.50 -4.41
N GLN A 189 -16.97 4.06 -5.61
CA GLN A 189 -17.67 3.56 -6.78
C GLN A 189 -16.70 2.74 -7.62
N ARG A 190 -17.09 1.51 -7.98
CA ARG A 190 -16.31 0.68 -8.91
C ARG A 190 -16.41 1.24 -10.32
N GLY A 191 -15.25 1.45 -10.94
CA GLY A 191 -15.11 1.86 -12.33
C GLY A 191 -14.84 0.68 -13.27
N GLU A 192 -14.05 0.90 -14.30
CA GLU A 192 -13.74 -0.08 -15.32
C GLU A 192 -12.69 -1.10 -14.87
N ASN A 193 -12.77 -2.29 -15.46
CA ASN A 193 -11.72 -3.29 -15.36
C ASN A 193 -10.83 -3.20 -16.61
N VAL A 194 -9.51 -3.13 -16.43
CA VAL A 194 -8.55 -2.97 -17.51
C VAL A 194 -7.41 -3.95 -17.37
N LEU A 195 -7.18 -4.76 -18.40
CA LEU A 195 -6.00 -5.61 -18.49
C LEU A 195 -4.83 -4.81 -19.09
N ARG A 196 -3.71 -4.76 -18.37
CA ARG A 196 -2.47 -4.10 -18.81
C ARG A 196 -1.37 -5.13 -19.03
N ASP A 197 -0.55 -4.88 -20.05
CA ASP A 197 0.61 -5.70 -20.42
C ASP A 197 0.26 -7.18 -20.63
N GLY A 198 -1.01 -7.48 -20.94
CA GLY A 198 -1.51 -8.85 -21.09
C GLY A 198 -1.42 -9.68 -19.79
N ARG A 199 -1.18 -9.06 -18.65
CA ARG A 199 -0.87 -9.73 -17.38
C ARG A 199 -1.60 -9.15 -16.17
N PHE A 200 -1.62 -7.85 -16.01
CA PHE A 200 -2.17 -7.24 -14.80
C PHE A 200 -3.62 -6.79 -15.02
N GLN A 201 -4.55 -7.42 -14.31
CA GLN A 201 -5.96 -7.03 -14.30
C GLN A 201 -6.19 -6.00 -13.22
N TYR A 202 -6.48 -4.77 -13.64
CA TYR A 202 -6.84 -3.67 -12.75
C TYR A 202 -8.35 -3.51 -12.64
N SER A 203 -8.84 -3.19 -11.44
CA SER A 203 -10.19 -2.67 -11.19
C SER A 203 -10.05 -1.23 -10.69
N ASP A 204 -10.67 -0.31 -11.41
CA ASP A 204 -10.65 1.10 -11.04
C ASP A 204 -11.66 1.39 -9.91
N PHE A 205 -11.32 2.32 -9.03
CA PHE A 205 -12.20 2.82 -7.98
C PHE A 205 -12.13 4.33 -7.92
N LEU A 206 -13.31 4.96 -7.87
CA LEU A 206 -13.49 6.40 -7.78
C LEU A 206 -14.09 6.73 -6.41
N LEU A 207 -13.87 7.96 -5.95
CA LEU A 207 -14.64 8.47 -4.81
C LEU A 207 -16.09 8.66 -5.24
N ASP A 208 -17.01 8.11 -4.44
CA ASP A 208 -18.43 8.41 -4.61
C ASP A 208 -18.69 9.84 -4.06
N PRO A 209 -19.18 10.77 -4.87
CA PRO A 209 -19.46 12.12 -4.39
C PRO A 209 -20.58 12.18 -3.33
N GLY A 210 -21.23 11.05 -3.02
CA GLY A 210 -22.37 11.00 -2.11
C GLY A 210 -23.64 11.64 -2.71
N PRO A 211 -24.78 11.50 -2.06
CA PRO A 211 -25.95 12.25 -2.44
C PRO A 211 -25.72 13.74 -2.14
N TRP A 212 -25.94 14.59 -3.14
CA TRP A 212 -25.97 16.06 -3.04
C TRP A 212 -27.07 16.52 -2.10
#